data_ef6cd2f478a0a9b742fb1c9794e8bb45
#
_entry.id   ef6cd2f478a0a9b742fb1c9794e8bb45
#
_cell.length_a   1.000
_cell.length_b   1.000
_cell.length_c   1.000
_cell.angle_alpha   90.00
_cell.angle_beta   90.00
_cell.angle_gamma   90.00
#
_symmetry.space_group_name_H-M   'P 1'
#
loop_
_entity.id
_entity.type
_entity.pdbx_description
1 polymer ?
#
loop_
_entity_poly.entity_id
_entity_poly.type
_entity_poly.pdbx_seq_one_letter_code
_entity_poly.pdbx_strand_id
1 'polypeptide(L)'
;MSSKKYKILKNKFGGQAIASGGFGCVFKPALACANGVRKPNGVSKLMTLKHANDEYDEITQIKDKLNKIPNYSKYFLIDDIDNLCIPAALTTSDLQNFYEKCSSLKKSKYTAKNINNSLNELRVLSMPDGGETVKQYISNIKNLKQVQNLNTSLIELFTNGIIPMNEKGIYHSDIKDTNILVDTANNNVQPRLIDWGLTTEYPLDDNNKSNNNLSWLPLKWQNKSIQFNAPFSIIMFTRDFLDEYNEHLRSYGLPKPNNKKYMVELDKFITTYLFNWMEMGKGIGHIVTINKTIEILYDLTKSPDNQTDIIVTDQSDPDESYTIYVYVKTIEIITVYIRNILIKYTTTKKAEPAIKDYVNNVFIDNIDKWGFLCTYLPFLKMAAKDNLDKYNNEKVFNIIKALFIFLYETSDRAITKEEITNQLSAINQVVGGNVIKQNNKKFGKNTYKTRIQLSNHKKPRKTRKARKTK
;
A
#
# COMPACT_ATOMS: atom_id res chain seq x y z
N MET A 1 24.91 -53.46 30.70
CA MET A 1 24.92 -52.67 29.45
C MET A 1 23.47 -52.30 29.12
N SER A 2 23.06 -51.09 29.39
CA SER A 2 21.71 -50.59 29.23
C SER A 2 21.63 -49.83 27.92
N SER A 3 20.94 -50.37 26.92
CA SER A 3 20.71 -49.69 25.64
C SER A 3 19.66 -48.57 25.81
N LYS A 4 20.11 -47.35 25.81
CA LYS A 4 19.22 -46.19 25.67
C LYS A 4 18.54 -46.22 24.29
N LYS A 5 17.27 -46.63 24.23
CA LYS A 5 16.41 -46.39 23.09
C LYS A 5 16.19 -44.92 22.92
N TYR A 6 16.83 -44.32 21.93
CA TYR A 6 16.46 -42.99 21.45
C TYR A 6 15.06 -43.09 20.84
N LYS A 7 14.05 -42.55 21.55
CA LYS A 7 12.73 -42.28 20.98
C LYS A 7 12.93 -41.15 19.95
N ILE A 8 12.91 -41.51 18.69
CA ILE A 8 12.71 -40.53 17.59
C ILE A 8 11.31 -39.97 17.83
N LEU A 9 11.25 -38.77 18.41
CA LEU A 9 10.04 -37.96 18.39
C LEU A 9 9.73 -37.63 16.93
N LYS A 10 8.84 -38.42 16.32
CA LYS A 10 8.21 -38.04 15.05
C LYS A 10 7.50 -36.73 15.32
N ASN A 11 8.09 -35.62 14.84
CA ASN A 11 7.46 -34.31 14.87
C ASN A 11 6.11 -34.40 14.12
N LYS A 12 5.03 -34.50 14.89
CA LYS A 12 3.64 -34.56 14.41
C LYS A 12 3.07 -33.17 14.08
N PHE A 13 3.91 -32.16 13.93
CA PHE A 13 3.42 -30.82 13.62
C PHE A 13 3.49 -30.62 12.10
N GLY A 14 2.35 -30.79 11.44
CA GLY A 14 2.12 -30.32 10.10
C GLY A 14 2.14 -28.78 10.04
N GLY A 15 2.45 -28.20 8.91
CA GLY A 15 2.26 -26.78 8.67
C GLY A 15 0.76 -26.47 8.60
N GLN A 16 0.39 -25.24 8.97
CA GLN A 16 -0.98 -24.74 8.80
C GLN A 16 -0.97 -23.64 7.76
N ALA A 17 -2.05 -23.52 7.00
CA ALA A 17 -2.26 -22.37 6.17
C ALA A 17 -2.45 -21.11 7.07
N ILE A 18 -1.59 -20.11 6.90
CA ILE A 18 -1.58 -18.89 7.73
C ILE A 18 -2.04 -17.65 6.98
N ALA A 19 -1.84 -17.59 5.67
CA ALA A 19 -2.20 -16.44 4.84
C ALA A 19 -2.43 -16.85 3.38
N SER A 20 -3.22 -16.05 2.64
CA SER A 20 -3.33 -16.09 1.19
C SER A 20 -2.60 -14.90 0.59
N GLY A 21 -1.65 -15.15 -0.30
CA GLY A 21 -1.13 -14.14 -1.21
C GLY A 21 -1.97 -14.07 -2.49
N GLY A 22 -1.65 -13.15 -3.40
CA GLY A 22 -2.36 -12.99 -4.68
C GLY A 22 -2.40 -14.27 -5.53
N PHE A 23 -1.31 -15.05 -5.49
CA PHE A 23 -1.11 -16.22 -6.37
C PHE A 23 -0.88 -17.53 -5.62
N GLY A 24 -0.89 -17.53 -4.28
CA GLY A 24 -0.59 -18.72 -3.51
C GLY A 24 -1.06 -18.67 -2.07
N CYS A 25 -0.76 -19.73 -1.33
CA CYS A 25 -1.10 -19.88 0.07
C CYS A 25 0.17 -20.10 0.90
N VAL A 26 0.30 -19.40 2.01
CA VAL A 26 1.47 -19.45 2.90
C VAL A 26 1.21 -20.43 4.05
N PHE A 27 2.19 -21.30 4.29
CA PHE A 27 2.16 -22.34 5.33
C PHE A 27 3.30 -22.14 6.33
N LYS A 28 3.01 -22.35 7.60
CA LYS A 28 3.99 -22.35 8.70
C LYS A 28 3.68 -23.51 9.67
N PRO A 29 4.69 -24.35 9.99
CA PRO A 29 5.99 -24.54 9.35
C PRO A 29 5.89 -24.82 7.84
N ALA A 30 7.02 -24.66 7.12
CA ALA A 30 7.07 -24.91 5.68
C ALA A 30 6.55 -26.30 5.31
N LEU A 31 5.88 -26.43 4.16
CA LEU A 31 5.50 -27.72 3.61
C LEU A 31 6.75 -28.56 3.24
N ALA A 32 6.65 -29.86 3.31
CA ALA A 32 7.71 -30.76 2.84
C ALA A 32 7.71 -30.83 1.31
N CYS A 33 8.90 -30.93 0.71
CA CYS A 33 9.07 -31.35 -0.68
C CYS A 33 8.87 -32.86 -0.83
N ALA A 34 8.48 -33.34 -2.00
CA ALA A 34 8.26 -34.77 -2.28
C ALA A 34 9.46 -35.64 -1.92
N ASN A 35 10.66 -35.16 -2.14
CA ASN A 35 11.94 -35.85 -1.86
C ASN A 35 12.71 -35.25 -0.67
N GLY A 36 12.05 -34.54 0.23
CA GLY A 36 12.72 -33.77 1.28
C GLY A 36 12.04 -33.83 2.64
N VAL A 37 12.73 -33.30 3.63
CA VAL A 37 12.26 -33.16 5.00
C VAL A 37 11.67 -31.77 5.19
N ARG A 38 10.57 -31.68 5.96
CA ARG A 38 9.97 -30.39 6.34
C ARG A 38 10.97 -29.56 7.14
N LYS A 39 11.11 -28.26 6.77
CA LYS A 39 11.89 -27.29 7.55
C LYS A 39 11.05 -26.75 8.69
N PRO A 40 11.41 -27.03 9.96
CA PRO A 40 10.56 -26.65 11.11
C PRO A 40 10.48 -25.15 11.37
N ASN A 41 11.53 -24.42 11.02
CA ASN A 41 11.67 -22.98 11.28
C ASN A 41 11.50 -22.12 10.00
N GLY A 42 10.88 -22.66 8.96
CA GLY A 42 10.62 -21.97 7.71
C GLY A 42 9.15 -21.74 7.47
N VAL A 43 8.88 -20.93 6.49
CA VAL A 43 7.57 -20.77 5.85
C VAL A 43 7.66 -21.24 4.41
N SER A 44 6.53 -21.57 3.81
CA SER A 44 6.50 -21.89 2.38
C SER A 44 5.26 -21.30 1.72
N LYS A 45 5.40 -20.90 0.47
CA LYS A 45 4.30 -20.47 -0.39
C LYS A 45 3.99 -21.59 -1.38
N LEU A 46 2.76 -22.09 -1.35
CA LEU A 46 2.24 -23.10 -2.27
C LEU A 46 1.50 -22.40 -3.40
N MET A 47 1.90 -22.64 -4.64
CA MET A 47 1.40 -21.96 -5.83
C MET A 47 1.22 -22.96 -6.97
N THR A 48 0.48 -22.57 -8.01
CA THR A 48 0.50 -23.28 -9.29
C THR A 48 1.88 -23.19 -9.91
N LEU A 49 2.25 -24.19 -10.74
CA LEU A 49 3.56 -24.25 -11.41
C LEU A 49 3.93 -22.94 -12.10
N LYS A 50 2.98 -22.36 -12.86
CA LYS A 50 3.22 -21.10 -13.58
C LYS A 50 3.58 -19.96 -12.63
N HIS A 51 2.73 -19.68 -11.66
CA HIS A 51 2.95 -18.58 -10.73
C HIS A 51 4.20 -18.76 -9.87
N ALA A 52 4.55 -20.00 -9.55
CA ALA A 52 5.74 -20.30 -8.77
C ALA A 52 7.02 -20.03 -9.57
N ASN A 53 7.05 -20.42 -10.86
CA ASN A 53 8.18 -20.13 -11.73
C ASN A 53 8.33 -18.61 -11.93
N ASP A 54 7.23 -17.92 -12.26
CA ASP A 54 7.24 -16.46 -12.46
C ASP A 54 7.81 -15.74 -11.22
N GLU A 55 7.31 -16.10 -10.02
CA GLU A 55 7.76 -15.48 -8.75
C GLU A 55 9.22 -15.82 -8.41
N TYR A 56 9.65 -17.06 -8.65
CA TYR A 56 11.02 -17.49 -8.41
C TYR A 56 12.03 -16.78 -9.32
N ASP A 57 11.70 -16.68 -10.61
CA ASP A 57 12.54 -16.01 -11.60
C ASP A 57 12.66 -14.51 -11.28
N GLU A 58 11.54 -13.85 -10.92
CA GLU A 58 11.53 -12.45 -10.49
C GLU A 58 12.41 -12.22 -9.26
N ILE A 59 12.28 -13.07 -8.24
CA ILE A 59 13.08 -12.97 -7.01
C ILE A 59 14.58 -13.13 -7.34
N THR A 60 14.93 -14.09 -8.18
CA THR A 60 16.32 -14.37 -8.54
C THR A 60 16.96 -13.18 -9.29
N GLN A 61 16.24 -12.61 -10.27
CA GLN A 61 16.71 -11.44 -11.01
C GLN A 61 16.89 -10.21 -10.13
N ILE A 62 15.96 -9.96 -9.22
CA ILE A 62 16.00 -8.80 -8.32
C ILE A 62 17.11 -8.96 -7.29
N LYS A 63 17.33 -10.17 -6.77
CA LYS A 63 18.37 -10.47 -5.79
C LYS A 63 19.76 -10.03 -6.26
N ASP A 64 20.10 -10.29 -7.51
CA ASP A 64 21.39 -9.93 -8.09
C ASP A 64 21.66 -8.41 -8.11
N LYS A 65 20.61 -7.61 -8.06
CA LYS A 65 20.69 -6.16 -7.98
C LYS A 65 20.66 -5.66 -6.55
N LEU A 66 19.82 -6.26 -5.72
CA LEU A 66 19.66 -5.88 -4.30
C LEU A 66 20.92 -6.23 -3.48
N ASN A 67 21.65 -7.30 -3.81
CA ASN A 67 22.87 -7.69 -3.10
C ASN A 67 24.00 -6.63 -3.20
N LYS A 68 23.89 -5.67 -4.13
CA LYS A 68 24.79 -4.51 -4.26
C LYS A 68 24.46 -3.38 -3.28
N ILE A 69 23.39 -3.50 -2.49
CA ILE A 69 23.04 -2.56 -1.43
C ILE A 69 23.75 -3.01 -0.15
N PRO A 70 24.48 -2.13 0.54
CA PRO A 70 25.16 -2.50 1.78
C PRO A 70 24.18 -3.09 2.80
N ASN A 71 24.53 -4.24 3.36
CA ASN A 71 23.71 -4.98 4.34
C ASN A 71 22.28 -5.30 3.85
N TYR A 72 22.07 -5.55 2.56
CA TYR A 72 20.76 -5.78 1.96
C TYR A 72 19.93 -6.86 2.68
N SER A 73 20.56 -7.93 3.18
CA SER A 73 19.86 -9.00 3.92
C SER A 73 19.26 -8.54 5.25
N LYS A 74 19.71 -7.38 5.78
CA LYS A 74 19.08 -6.72 6.92
C LYS A 74 17.73 -6.10 6.56
N TYR A 75 17.52 -5.70 5.30
CA TYR A 75 16.36 -4.95 4.84
C TYR A 75 15.40 -5.78 3.99
N PHE A 76 15.92 -6.82 3.32
CA PHE A 76 15.16 -7.63 2.38
C PHE A 76 15.23 -9.10 2.75
N LEU A 77 14.08 -9.74 2.90
CA LEU A 77 14.00 -11.18 3.12
C LEU A 77 13.97 -11.89 1.78
N ILE A 78 15.15 -12.00 1.16
CA ILE A 78 15.33 -12.53 -0.20
C ILE A 78 16.43 -13.60 -0.25
N ASP A 79 17.21 -13.74 0.82
CA ASP A 79 18.19 -14.82 0.97
C ASP A 79 17.52 -16.10 1.47
N ASP A 80 18.24 -17.23 1.31
CA ASP A 80 17.81 -18.55 1.75
C ASP A 80 16.43 -18.99 1.20
N ILE A 81 16.07 -18.42 0.02
CA ILE A 81 14.95 -18.92 -0.75
C ILE A 81 15.41 -20.17 -1.50
N ASP A 82 14.81 -21.30 -1.14
CA ASP A 82 15.15 -22.58 -1.77
C ASP A 82 14.62 -22.65 -3.21
N ASN A 83 15.21 -23.54 -3.98
CA ASN A 83 14.66 -23.93 -5.28
C ASN A 83 13.21 -24.42 -5.14
N LEU A 84 12.43 -24.20 -6.17
CA LEU A 84 11.08 -24.71 -6.26
C LEU A 84 11.07 -26.24 -6.20
N CYS A 85 10.15 -26.78 -5.41
CA CYS A 85 9.96 -28.24 -5.35
C CYS A 85 8.48 -28.64 -5.49
N ILE A 86 8.24 -29.88 -5.91
CA ILE A 86 6.93 -30.49 -5.84
C ILE A 86 6.59 -30.74 -4.37
N PRO A 87 5.41 -30.36 -3.87
CA PRO A 87 5.01 -30.64 -2.50
C PRO A 87 4.87 -32.15 -2.24
N ALA A 88 5.27 -32.60 -1.06
CA ALA A 88 4.82 -33.89 -0.55
C ALA A 88 3.29 -33.84 -0.32
N ALA A 89 2.66 -34.99 -0.15
CA ALA A 89 1.25 -35.03 0.18
C ALA A 89 0.96 -34.22 1.44
N LEU A 90 0.01 -33.28 1.33
CA LEU A 90 -0.40 -32.43 2.43
C LEU A 90 -1.13 -33.27 3.48
N THR A 91 -0.72 -33.14 4.72
CA THR A 91 -1.33 -33.83 5.84
C THR A 91 -2.65 -33.17 6.26
N THR A 92 -3.45 -33.85 7.09
CA THR A 92 -4.65 -33.25 7.68
C THR A 92 -4.35 -31.96 8.42
N SER A 93 -3.18 -31.85 9.08
CA SER A 93 -2.74 -30.63 9.74
C SER A 93 -2.41 -29.52 8.75
N ASP A 94 -1.76 -29.82 7.62
CA ASP A 94 -1.47 -28.85 6.57
C ASP A 94 -2.76 -28.29 5.93
N LEU A 95 -3.80 -29.11 5.85
CA LEU A 95 -5.10 -28.72 5.31
C LEU A 95 -6.01 -27.98 6.31
N GLN A 96 -5.57 -27.86 7.57
CA GLN A 96 -6.27 -27.06 8.56
C GLN A 96 -6.26 -25.58 8.12
N ASN A 97 -7.41 -24.91 8.22
CA ASN A 97 -7.64 -23.53 7.78
C ASN A 97 -7.47 -23.29 6.26
N PHE A 98 -7.28 -24.34 5.46
CA PHE A 98 -7.09 -24.20 4.01
C PHE A 98 -8.26 -23.46 3.34
N TYR A 99 -9.50 -23.79 3.74
CA TYR A 99 -10.68 -23.15 3.18
C TYR A 99 -10.72 -21.65 3.40
N GLU A 100 -10.33 -21.20 4.58
CA GLU A 100 -10.36 -19.77 4.97
C GLU A 100 -9.14 -18.99 4.47
N LYS A 101 -7.97 -19.64 4.45
CA LYS A 101 -6.69 -18.98 4.23
C LYS A 101 -6.10 -19.14 2.82
N CYS A 102 -6.63 -20.02 1.97
CA CYS A 102 -6.06 -20.28 0.66
C CYS A 102 -7.01 -19.89 -0.50
N SER A 103 -7.52 -18.65 -0.46
CA SER A 103 -8.49 -18.15 -1.43
C SER A 103 -7.96 -18.17 -2.87
N SER A 104 -6.68 -17.86 -3.11
CA SER A 104 -6.06 -17.88 -4.43
C SER A 104 -6.01 -19.28 -5.05
N LEU A 105 -5.66 -20.30 -4.26
CA LEU A 105 -5.67 -21.69 -4.73
C LEU A 105 -7.09 -22.18 -5.01
N LYS A 106 -8.08 -21.74 -4.20
CA LYS A 106 -9.50 -22.07 -4.46
C LYS A 106 -10.00 -21.49 -5.79
N LYS A 107 -9.63 -20.23 -6.09
CA LYS A 107 -9.92 -19.63 -7.41
C LYS A 107 -9.32 -20.44 -8.56
N SER A 108 -8.18 -21.09 -8.33
CA SER A 108 -7.55 -22.03 -9.26
C SER A 108 -8.10 -23.45 -9.16
N LYS A 109 -9.25 -23.67 -8.51
CA LYS A 109 -9.98 -24.95 -8.35
C LYS A 109 -9.30 -25.97 -7.43
N TYR A 110 -8.25 -25.61 -6.68
CA TYR A 110 -7.63 -26.47 -5.67
C TYR A 110 -8.33 -26.29 -4.32
N THR A 111 -8.78 -27.39 -3.77
CA THR A 111 -9.47 -27.44 -2.47
C THR A 111 -8.76 -28.43 -1.54
N ALA A 112 -9.04 -28.39 -0.24
CA ALA A 112 -8.51 -29.36 0.71
C ALA A 112 -8.85 -30.83 0.34
N LYS A 113 -9.92 -31.05 -0.43
CA LYS A 113 -10.36 -32.40 -0.85
C LYS A 113 -9.59 -32.96 -2.05
N ASN A 114 -9.18 -32.11 -2.99
CA ASN A 114 -8.59 -32.54 -4.26
C ASN A 114 -7.10 -32.19 -4.44
N ILE A 115 -6.53 -31.33 -3.62
CA ILE A 115 -5.16 -30.80 -3.80
C ILE A 115 -4.11 -31.91 -3.86
N ASN A 116 -4.25 -32.95 -3.05
CA ASN A 116 -3.31 -34.08 -3.04
C ASN A 116 -3.35 -34.93 -4.33
N ASN A 117 -4.38 -34.78 -5.18
CA ASN A 117 -4.46 -35.45 -6.46
C ASN A 117 -3.75 -34.67 -7.59
N SER A 118 -3.33 -33.44 -7.32
CA SER A 118 -2.76 -32.52 -8.32
C SER A 118 -1.41 -31.93 -7.89
N LEU A 119 -0.64 -32.63 -7.07
CA LEU A 119 0.63 -32.13 -6.52
C LEU A 119 1.66 -31.80 -7.62
N ASN A 120 1.63 -32.51 -8.74
CA ASN A 120 2.53 -32.24 -9.87
C ASN A 120 2.29 -30.89 -10.55
N GLU A 121 1.09 -30.34 -10.41
CA GLU A 121 0.71 -29.02 -10.95
C GLU A 121 1.09 -27.86 -10.01
N LEU A 122 1.58 -28.19 -8.82
CA LEU A 122 1.89 -27.26 -7.75
C LEU A 122 3.39 -27.20 -7.47
N ARG A 123 3.83 -26.07 -6.93
CA ARG A 123 5.19 -25.87 -6.43
C ARG A 123 5.17 -25.22 -5.06
N VAL A 124 6.14 -25.59 -4.28
CA VAL A 124 6.47 -25.00 -2.99
C VAL A 124 7.69 -24.13 -3.15
N LEU A 125 7.58 -22.87 -2.74
CA LEU A 125 8.69 -21.95 -2.55
C LEU A 125 8.94 -21.85 -1.05
N SER A 126 10.06 -22.39 -0.58
CA SER A 126 10.44 -22.35 0.85
C SER A 126 11.29 -21.13 1.15
N MET A 127 10.98 -20.45 2.26
CA MET A 127 11.60 -19.21 2.69
C MET A 127 11.90 -19.27 4.19
N PRO A 128 12.87 -18.48 4.71
CA PRO A 128 13.04 -18.32 6.15
C PRO A 128 11.81 -17.66 6.78
N ASP A 129 11.59 -17.95 8.07
CA ASP A 129 10.57 -17.24 8.84
C ASP A 129 11.07 -15.83 9.17
N GLY A 130 10.37 -14.82 8.67
CA GLY A 130 10.70 -13.41 8.89
C GLY A 130 10.03 -12.78 10.11
N GLY A 131 9.30 -13.55 10.90
CA GLY A 131 8.54 -13.06 12.05
C GLY A 131 7.07 -12.70 11.72
N GLU A 132 6.53 -11.72 12.41
CA GLU A 132 5.16 -11.25 12.24
C GLU A 132 5.11 -10.01 11.32
N THR A 133 3.96 -9.76 10.70
CA THR A 133 3.79 -8.55 9.88
C THR A 133 3.81 -7.29 10.75
N VAL A 134 4.20 -6.13 10.16
CA VAL A 134 4.10 -4.82 10.86
C VAL A 134 2.70 -4.61 11.41
N LYS A 135 1.66 -4.99 10.66
CA LYS A 135 0.27 -4.92 11.11
C LYS A 135 0.03 -5.72 12.40
N GLN A 136 0.52 -6.95 12.45
CA GLN A 136 0.39 -7.80 13.65
C GLN A 136 1.20 -7.24 14.81
N TYR A 137 2.45 -6.85 14.55
CA TYR A 137 3.31 -6.23 15.57
C TYR A 137 2.64 -5.00 16.20
N ILE A 138 2.14 -4.07 15.39
CA ILE A 138 1.44 -2.86 15.87
C ILE A 138 0.22 -3.24 16.70
N SER A 139 -0.57 -4.25 16.28
CA SER A 139 -1.74 -4.68 17.06
C SER A 139 -1.40 -5.29 18.40
N ASN A 140 -0.16 -5.79 18.57
CA ASN A 140 0.36 -6.41 19.79
C ASN A 140 1.20 -5.46 20.67
N ILE A 141 1.42 -4.21 20.25
CA ILE A 141 2.16 -3.21 21.03
C ILE A 141 1.48 -2.96 22.37
N LYS A 142 2.27 -3.02 23.44
CA LYS A 142 1.81 -2.82 24.82
C LYS A 142 2.33 -1.53 25.47
N ASN A 143 3.38 -0.93 24.91
CA ASN A 143 4.00 0.26 25.47
C ASN A 143 4.67 1.12 24.41
N LEU A 144 4.93 2.37 24.76
CA LEU A 144 5.52 3.37 23.86
C LEU A 144 6.97 3.03 23.45
N LYS A 145 7.71 2.28 24.25
CA LYS A 145 9.06 1.86 23.89
C LYS A 145 9.05 0.93 22.66
N GLN A 146 8.04 0.06 22.56
CA GLN A 146 7.85 -0.77 21.36
C GLN A 146 7.50 0.06 20.13
N VAL A 147 6.70 1.13 20.28
CA VAL A 147 6.44 2.10 19.20
C VAL A 147 7.75 2.73 18.73
N GLN A 148 8.57 3.22 19.66
CA GLN A 148 9.86 3.86 19.35
C GLN A 148 10.81 2.90 18.65
N ASN A 149 10.94 1.66 19.14
CA ASN A 149 11.82 0.67 18.55
C ASN A 149 11.39 0.34 17.12
N LEU A 150 10.09 0.07 16.90
CA LEU A 150 9.58 -0.19 15.55
C LEU A 150 9.79 1.00 14.62
N ASN A 151 9.43 2.22 15.06
CA ASN A 151 9.58 3.42 14.24
C ASN A 151 11.04 3.68 13.86
N THR A 152 11.98 3.50 14.82
CA THR A 152 13.42 3.66 14.55
C THR A 152 13.88 2.66 13.48
N SER A 153 13.48 1.40 13.59
CA SER A 153 13.88 0.35 12.65
C SER A 153 13.19 0.50 11.28
N LEU A 154 11.95 1.01 11.24
CA LEU A 154 11.28 1.34 9.97
C LEU A 154 11.96 2.53 9.27
N ILE A 155 12.39 3.56 9.99
CA ILE A 155 13.19 4.65 9.41
C ILE A 155 14.50 4.11 8.83
N GLU A 156 15.16 3.17 9.52
CA GLU A 156 16.38 2.53 9.03
C GLU A 156 16.12 1.71 7.76
N LEU A 157 15.06 0.89 7.72
CA LEU A 157 14.64 0.16 6.51
C LEU A 157 14.37 1.13 5.36
N PHE A 158 13.69 2.24 5.61
CA PHE A 158 13.39 3.25 4.60
C PHE A 158 14.66 3.90 4.06
N THR A 159 15.53 4.38 4.94
CA THR A 159 16.70 5.19 4.55
C THR A 159 17.83 4.37 3.94
N ASN A 160 18.04 3.13 4.40
CA ASN A 160 19.18 2.29 4.02
C ASN A 160 18.78 1.08 3.18
N GLY A 161 17.51 0.79 3.06
CA GLY A 161 16.97 -0.29 2.22
C GLY A 161 16.17 0.26 1.04
N ILE A 162 14.98 0.85 1.29
CA ILE A 162 14.04 1.24 0.25
C ILE A 162 14.59 2.35 -0.65
N ILE A 163 15.14 3.43 -0.09
CA ILE A 163 15.71 4.52 -0.89
C ILE A 163 16.85 4.04 -1.78
N PRO A 164 17.88 3.31 -1.27
CA PRO A 164 18.93 2.75 -2.13
C PRO A 164 18.43 1.76 -3.19
N MET A 165 17.34 1.04 -2.92
CA MET A 165 16.67 0.17 -3.90
C MET A 165 16.09 1.00 -5.05
N ASN A 166 15.36 2.08 -4.74
CA ASN A 166 14.79 2.97 -5.75
C ASN A 166 15.88 3.70 -6.55
N GLU A 167 16.99 4.11 -5.92
CA GLU A 167 18.16 4.71 -6.60
C GLU A 167 18.82 3.74 -7.63
N LYS A 168 18.58 2.44 -7.50
CA LYS A 168 18.99 1.43 -8.49
C LYS A 168 17.94 1.18 -9.58
N GLY A 169 16.85 1.96 -9.59
CA GLY A 169 15.74 1.80 -10.53
C GLY A 169 14.86 0.59 -10.23
N ILE A 170 14.90 0.05 -9.01
CA ILE A 170 14.05 -1.05 -8.57
C ILE A 170 12.96 -0.48 -7.67
N TYR A 171 11.71 -0.74 -8.00
CA TYR A 171 10.53 -0.29 -7.27
C TYR A 171 9.71 -1.49 -6.85
N HIS A 172 9.46 -1.62 -5.55
CA HIS A 172 8.69 -2.75 -5.01
C HIS A 172 7.20 -2.66 -5.41
N SER A 173 6.66 -1.46 -5.47
CA SER A 173 5.31 -1.12 -5.93
C SER A 173 4.13 -1.72 -5.13
N ASP A 174 4.42 -2.47 -4.05
CA ASP A 174 3.40 -3.01 -3.14
C ASP A 174 3.84 -2.98 -1.66
N ILE A 175 4.58 -1.94 -1.27
CA ILE A 175 4.96 -1.76 0.14
C ILE A 175 3.71 -1.44 0.96
N LYS A 176 3.51 -2.18 2.05
CA LYS A 176 2.41 -2.01 3.00
C LYS A 176 2.69 -2.77 4.30
N ASP A 177 1.86 -2.57 5.30
CA ASP A 177 1.98 -3.15 6.65
C ASP A 177 1.99 -4.69 6.70
N THR A 178 1.49 -5.35 5.66
CA THR A 178 1.50 -6.82 5.53
C THR A 178 2.68 -7.37 4.73
N ASN A 179 3.39 -6.52 3.99
CA ASN A 179 4.54 -6.87 3.16
C ASN A 179 5.90 -6.50 3.82
N ILE A 180 5.86 -6.11 5.09
CA ILE A 180 7.04 -5.97 5.93
C ILE A 180 6.88 -6.89 7.12
N LEU A 181 7.82 -7.82 7.29
CA LEU A 181 7.89 -8.72 8.45
C LEU A 181 8.83 -8.13 9.50
N VAL A 182 8.47 -8.28 10.75
CA VAL A 182 9.23 -7.83 11.93
C VAL A 182 9.75 -9.05 12.67
N ASP A 183 11.06 -9.26 12.59
CA ASP A 183 11.75 -10.24 13.42
C ASP A 183 12.09 -9.59 14.77
N THR A 184 11.71 -10.27 15.84
CA THR A 184 11.98 -9.83 17.22
C THR A 184 12.96 -10.73 17.97
N ALA A 185 13.69 -11.60 17.26
CA ALA A 185 14.72 -12.43 17.86
C ALA A 185 15.80 -11.57 18.54
N ASN A 186 16.31 -12.05 19.65
CA ASN A 186 17.38 -11.39 20.43
C ASN A 186 17.02 -9.97 20.92
N ASN A 187 15.75 -9.69 21.22
CA ASN A 187 15.26 -8.38 21.65
C ASN A 187 15.53 -7.22 20.66
N ASN A 188 15.83 -7.54 19.42
CA ASN A 188 16.00 -6.58 18.35
C ASN A 188 14.73 -6.53 17.48
N VAL A 189 14.34 -5.35 17.04
CA VAL A 189 13.19 -5.15 16.14
C VAL A 189 13.76 -4.94 14.74
N GLN A 190 13.64 -5.95 13.87
CA GLN A 190 14.20 -5.90 12.53
C GLN A 190 13.13 -6.08 11.47
N PRO A 191 12.65 -4.99 10.84
CA PRO A 191 11.71 -5.06 9.74
C PRO A 191 12.44 -5.44 8.44
N ARG A 192 11.84 -6.36 7.66
CA ARG A 192 12.34 -6.78 6.35
C ARG A 192 11.21 -6.84 5.34
N LEU A 193 11.50 -6.34 4.14
CA LEU A 193 10.55 -6.32 3.02
C LEU A 193 10.44 -7.71 2.38
N ILE A 194 9.20 -8.08 2.00
CA ILE A 194 8.84 -9.35 1.37
C ILE A 194 7.84 -9.14 0.23
N ASP A 195 7.53 -10.18 -0.52
CA ASP A 195 6.51 -10.23 -1.58
C ASP A 195 6.86 -9.35 -2.80
N TRP A 196 7.79 -9.85 -3.59
CA TRP A 196 8.39 -9.16 -4.74
C TRP A 196 7.55 -9.24 -6.04
N GLY A 197 6.37 -9.86 -6.00
CA GLY A 197 5.55 -10.14 -7.17
C GLY A 197 5.07 -8.92 -7.97
N LEU A 198 5.08 -7.71 -7.39
CA LEU A 198 4.77 -6.47 -8.11
C LEU A 198 6.01 -5.61 -8.36
N THR A 199 7.20 -6.11 -8.01
CA THR A 199 8.43 -5.37 -8.22
C THR A 199 8.67 -5.07 -9.70
N THR A 200 9.13 -3.89 -9.97
CA THR A 200 9.29 -3.34 -11.30
C THR A 200 10.63 -2.63 -11.41
N GLU A 201 11.28 -2.81 -12.54
CA GLU A 201 12.45 -2.03 -12.91
C GLU A 201 12.04 -0.86 -13.82
N TYR A 202 12.63 0.30 -13.59
CA TYR A 202 12.40 1.47 -14.43
C TYR A 202 13.66 2.37 -14.42
N PRO A 203 14.10 2.94 -15.54
CA PRO A 203 13.47 2.83 -16.87
C PRO A 203 13.52 1.41 -17.44
N LEU A 204 12.58 1.10 -18.32
CA LEU A 204 12.55 -0.19 -19.01
C LEU A 204 13.71 -0.31 -20.00
N ASP A 205 14.28 -1.50 -20.11
CA ASP A 205 15.12 -1.84 -21.25
C ASP A 205 14.32 -1.76 -22.56
N ASP A 206 14.98 -1.40 -23.66
CA ASP A 206 14.34 -1.24 -24.95
C ASP A 206 13.60 -2.51 -25.43
N ASN A 207 14.06 -3.68 -24.98
CA ASN A 207 13.47 -4.97 -25.30
C ASN A 207 12.11 -5.23 -24.63
N ASN A 208 11.76 -4.49 -23.59
CA ASN A 208 10.53 -4.66 -22.80
C ASN A 208 9.40 -3.69 -23.19
N LYS A 209 9.58 -2.91 -24.26
CA LYS A 209 8.56 -1.96 -24.74
C LYS A 209 7.45 -2.69 -25.46
N SER A 210 6.22 -2.47 -25.04
CA SER A 210 5.03 -2.91 -25.78
C SER A 210 4.72 -1.96 -26.93
N ASN A 211 3.95 -2.41 -27.93
CA ASN A 211 3.59 -1.59 -29.11
C ASN A 211 2.42 -0.62 -28.85
N ASN A 212 2.08 -0.31 -27.60
CA ASN A 212 1.02 0.65 -27.25
C ASN A 212 1.58 2.03 -26.86
N ASN A 213 0.73 3.01 -26.70
CA ASN A 213 1.11 4.38 -26.32
C ASN A 213 1.78 4.48 -24.93
N LEU A 214 1.62 3.45 -24.09
CA LEU A 214 2.23 3.31 -22.76
C LEU A 214 3.40 2.32 -22.78
N SER A 215 3.97 2.00 -23.94
CA SER A 215 5.05 1.02 -24.11
C SER A 215 6.30 1.31 -23.27
N TRP A 216 6.53 2.56 -22.94
CA TRP A 216 7.61 3.03 -22.07
C TRP A 216 7.35 2.81 -20.57
N LEU A 217 6.11 2.48 -20.18
CA LEU A 217 5.70 2.28 -18.79
C LEU A 217 5.64 0.78 -18.48
N PRO A 218 6.15 0.33 -17.33
CA PRO A 218 6.06 -1.07 -16.91
C PRO A 218 4.63 -1.60 -16.92
N LEU A 219 4.43 -2.82 -17.43
CA LEU A 219 3.12 -3.48 -17.46
C LEU A 219 2.50 -3.60 -16.07
N LYS A 220 3.34 -3.79 -15.03
CA LYS A 220 2.89 -3.88 -13.63
C LYS A 220 2.31 -2.56 -13.08
N TRP A 221 2.53 -1.42 -13.76
CA TRP A 221 1.92 -0.13 -13.43
C TRP A 221 0.73 0.23 -14.31
N GLN A 222 0.57 -0.44 -15.45
CA GLN A 222 -0.54 -0.18 -16.37
C GLN A 222 -1.84 -0.82 -15.91
N ASN A 223 -2.98 -0.20 -16.26
CA ASN A 223 -4.34 -0.73 -16.03
C ASN A 223 -4.62 -1.13 -14.57
N LYS A 224 -4.05 -0.38 -13.63
CA LYS A 224 -4.32 -0.57 -12.20
C LYS A 224 -5.51 0.26 -11.76
N SER A 225 -6.35 -0.34 -10.95
CA SER A 225 -7.34 0.38 -10.14
C SER A 225 -6.63 1.23 -9.09
N ILE A 226 -7.39 2.14 -8.46
CA ILE A 226 -6.86 2.89 -7.32
C ILE A 226 -6.41 1.94 -6.21
N GLN A 227 -5.29 2.28 -5.58
CA GLN A 227 -4.68 1.49 -4.51
C GLN A 227 -4.40 2.38 -3.30
N PHE A 228 -4.61 1.85 -2.07
CA PHE A 228 -4.35 2.63 -0.86
C PHE A 228 -2.85 2.85 -0.62
N ASN A 229 -2.02 1.94 -1.11
CA ASN A 229 -0.56 1.92 -0.92
C ASN A 229 0.24 2.35 -2.15
N ALA A 230 -0.41 3.05 -3.08
CA ALA A 230 0.22 3.69 -4.23
C ALA A 230 -0.37 5.08 -4.45
N PRO A 231 0.35 6.02 -5.10
CA PRO A 231 -0.20 7.33 -5.46
C PRO A 231 -1.50 7.18 -6.24
N PHE A 232 -2.49 8.01 -5.95
CA PHE A 232 -3.82 7.94 -6.59
C PHE A 232 -3.75 8.10 -8.12
N SER A 233 -2.67 8.69 -8.61
CA SER A 233 -2.39 8.82 -10.05
C SER A 233 -2.22 7.50 -10.81
N ILE A 234 -2.09 6.37 -10.10
CA ILE A 234 -1.93 5.06 -10.75
C ILE A 234 -3.09 4.73 -11.71
N ILE A 235 -4.30 5.24 -11.44
CA ILE A 235 -5.46 5.06 -12.32
C ILE A 235 -5.35 5.81 -13.66
N MET A 236 -4.45 6.80 -13.75
CA MET A 236 -4.19 7.55 -14.98
C MET A 236 -3.40 6.74 -16.02
N PHE A 237 -2.79 5.62 -15.61
CA PHE A 237 -1.91 4.82 -16.46
C PHE A 237 -2.69 3.76 -17.23
N THR A 238 -3.78 4.19 -17.85
CA THR A 238 -4.62 3.39 -18.73
C THR A 238 -4.78 4.10 -20.06
N ARG A 239 -5.02 3.34 -21.12
CA ARG A 239 -5.33 3.92 -22.42
C ARG A 239 -6.64 4.68 -22.36
N ASP A 240 -7.64 4.12 -21.72
CA ASP A 240 -8.98 4.72 -21.61
C ASP A 240 -8.89 6.10 -20.94
N PHE A 241 -8.13 6.25 -19.85
CA PHE A 241 -7.93 7.55 -19.21
C PHE A 241 -7.32 8.58 -20.16
N LEU A 242 -6.29 8.17 -20.93
CA LEU A 242 -5.60 9.06 -21.85
C LEU A 242 -6.51 9.49 -23.00
N ASP A 243 -7.29 8.56 -23.55
CA ASP A 243 -8.20 8.84 -24.66
C ASP A 243 -9.35 9.75 -24.20
N GLU A 244 -9.98 9.47 -23.06
CA GLU A 244 -11.03 10.30 -22.47
C GLU A 244 -10.52 11.69 -22.07
N TYR A 245 -9.32 11.79 -21.49
CA TYR A 245 -8.73 13.09 -21.16
C TYR A 245 -8.37 13.90 -22.42
N ASN A 246 -7.88 13.27 -23.48
CA ASN A 246 -7.65 13.95 -24.76
C ASN A 246 -8.96 14.46 -25.38
N GLU A 247 -10.08 13.75 -25.20
CA GLU A 247 -11.40 14.24 -25.62
C GLU A 247 -11.86 15.43 -24.78
N HIS A 248 -11.64 15.38 -23.47
CA HIS A 248 -11.88 16.51 -22.57
C HIS A 248 -11.08 17.75 -23.02
N LEU A 249 -9.80 17.58 -23.35
CA LEU A 249 -8.96 18.69 -23.86
C LEU A 249 -9.45 19.25 -25.20
N ARG A 250 -9.96 18.40 -26.09
CA ARG A 250 -10.58 18.87 -27.36
C ARG A 250 -11.85 19.69 -27.09
N SER A 251 -12.64 19.30 -26.11
CA SER A 251 -13.92 19.94 -25.78
C SER A 251 -13.77 21.24 -24.99
N TYR A 252 -12.85 21.31 -24.05
CA TYR A 252 -12.72 22.42 -23.09
C TYR A 252 -11.40 23.19 -23.22
N GLY A 253 -10.46 22.70 -24.00
CA GLY A 253 -9.12 23.29 -24.19
C GLY A 253 -8.16 22.99 -23.04
N LEU A 254 -7.04 23.69 -23.04
CA LEU A 254 -5.97 23.54 -22.05
C LEU A 254 -6.43 23.90 -20.62
N PRO A 255 -5.78 23.31 -19.59
CA PRO A 255 -6.07 23.62 -18.19
C PRO A 255 -6.03 25.12 -17.90
N LYS A 256 -7.09 25.60 -17.27
CA LYS A 256 -7.29 27.01 -16.89
C LYS A 256 -7.60 27.09 -15.39
N PRO A 257 -6.58 27.02 -14.49
CA PRO A 257 -6.79 26.91 -13.04
C PRO A 257 -7.58 28.08 -12.44
N ASN A 258 -7.56 29.25 -13.08
CA ASN A 258 -8.32 30.42 -12.65
C ASN A 258 -9.76 30.48 -13.22
N ASN A 259 -10.13 29.57 -14.09
CA ASN A 259 -11.46 29.52 -14.70
C ASN A 259 -12.34 28.50 -13.94
N LYS A 260 -13.29 29.00 -13.13
CA LYS A 260 -14.18 28.16 -12.32
C LYS A 260 -14.98 27.14 -13.17
N LYS A 261 -15.47 27.54 -14.33
CA LYS A 261 -16.23 26.64 -15.21
C LYS A 261 -15.34 25.49 -15.71
N TYR A 262 -14.12 25.80 -16.15
CA TYR A 262 -13.17 24.77 -16.57
C TYR A 262 -12.86 23.79 -15.44
N MET A 263 -12.64 24.30 -14.22
CA MET A 263 -12.31 23.46 -13.07
C MET A 263 -13.45 22.51 -12.69
N VAL A 264 -14.73 22.97 -12.80
CA VAL A 264 -15.89 22.11 -12.57
C VAL A 264 -15.98 20.98 -13.59
N GLU A 265 -15.76 21.28 -14.89
CA GLU A 265 -15.79 20.25 -15.93
C GLU A 265 -14.61 19.26 -15.80
N LEU A 266 -13.43 19.72 -15.40
CA LEU A 266 -12.29 18.83 -15.13
C LEU A 266 -12.57 17.92 -13.93
N ASP A 267 -13.11 18.46 -12.83
CA ASP A 267 -13.49 17.69 -11.67
C ASP A 267 -14.56 16.64 -12.00
N LYS A 268 -15.54 17.02 -12.82
CA LYS A 268 -16.58 16.11 -13.30
C LYS A 268 -15.99 14.96 -14.13
N PHE A 269 -15.09 15.26 -15.05
CA PHE A 269 -14.38 14.23 -15.83
C PHE A 269 -13.67 13.23 -14.92
N ILE A 270 -12.83 13.71 -13.97
CA ILE A 270 -12.06 12.85 -13.06
C ILE A 270 -13.00 12.03 -12.19
N THR A 271 -14.04 12.65 -11.64
CA THR A 271 -15.01 11.98 -10.76
C THR A 271 -15.77 10.88 -11.51
N THR A 272 -16.23 11.15 -12.73
CA THR A 272 -16.91 10.15 -13.57
C THR A 272 -15.97 8.95 -13.85
N TYR A 273 -14.72 9.21 -14.21
CA TYR A 273 -13.74 8.16 -14.45
C TYR A 273 -13.50 7.29 -13.18
N LEU A 274 -13.41 7.94 -12.02
CA LEU A 274 -13.25 7.24 -10.74
C LEU A 274 -14.47 6.37 -10.41
N PHE A 275 -15.68 6.86 -10.62
CA PHE A 275 -16.90 6.09 -10.40
C PHE A 275 -16.99 4.87 -11.32
N ASN A 276 -16.66 5.00 -12.59
CA ASN A 276 -16.63 3.88 -13.54
C ASN A 276 -15.73 2.73 -13.04
N TRP A 277 -14.55 3.05 -12.46
CA TRP A 277 -13.67 2.04 -11.86
C TRP A 277 -14.30 1.37 -10.63
N MET A 278 -14.99 2.12 -9.79
CA MET A 278 -15.62 1.58 -8.59
C MET A 278 -16.82 0.69 -8.92
N GLU A 279 -17.66 1.11 -9.85
CA GLU A 279 -18.82 0.35 -10.32
C GLU A 279 -18.43 -0.98 -10.99
N MET A 280 -17.31 -1.01 -11.69
CA MET A 280 -16.73 -2.25 -12.23
C MET A 280 -16.17 -3.20 -11.15
N GLY A 281 -16.28 -2.88 -9.87
CA GLY A 281 -15.77 -3.70 -8.77
C GLY A 281 -14.24 -3.75 -8.65
N LYS A 282 -13.51 -2.98 -9.47
CA LYS A 282 -12.06 -3.01 -9.48
C LYS A 282 -11.46 -2.20 -8.33
N GLY A 283 -10.67 -2.85 -7.47
CA GLY A 283 -9.96 -2.18 -6.37
C GLY A 283 -10.82 -1.81 -5.16
N ILE A 284 -12.01 -2.37 -5.02
CA ILE A 284 -12.96 -2.04 -3.93
C ILE A 284 -12.35 -2.15 -2.54
N GLY A 285 -11.55 -3.18 -2.26
CA GLY A 285 -10.86 -3.32 -0.98
C GLY A 285 -9.91 -2.17 -0.68
N HIS A 286 -9.30 -1.59 -1.72
CA HIS A 286 -8.46 -0.40 -1.59
C HIS A 286 -9.29 0.85 -1.33
N ILE A 287 -10.38 1.06 -2.06
CA ILE A 287 -11.33 2.17 -1.83
C ILE A 287 -11.87 2.14 -0.40
N VAL A 288 -12.31 0.98 0.09
CA VAL A 288 -12.78 0.82 1.47
C VAL A 288 -11.68 1.20 2.48
N THR A 289 -10.43 0.86 2.20
CA THR A 289 -9.29 1.22 3.06
C THR A 289 -9.01 2.72 3.05
N ILE A 290 -9.01 3.36 1.87
CA ILE A 290 -8.85 4.81 1.71
C ILE A 290 -9.98 5.54 2.42
N ASN A 291 -11.22 5.10 2.20
CA ASN A 291 -12.43 5.70 2.79
C ASN A 291 -12.39 5.69 4.33
N LYS A 292 -12.03 4.54 4.92
CA LYS A 292 -11.82 4.43 6.38
C LYS A 292 -10.68 5.30 6.90
N THR A 293 -9.64 5.47 6.10
CA THR A 293 -8.52 6.34 6.47
C THR A 293 -8.97 7.79 6.49
N ILE A 294 -9.69 8.24 5.47
CA ILE A 294 -10.22 9.60 5.36
C ILE A 294 -11.27 9.88 6.46
N GLU A 295 -12.11 8.89 6.79
CA GLU A 295 -13.03 8.98 7.95
C GLU A 295 -12.26 9.38 9.22
N ILE A 296 -11.14 8.72 9.51
CA ILE A 296 -10.30 9.00 10.68
C ILE A 296 -9.59 10.35 10.55
N LEU A 297 -9.03 10.67 9.37
CA LEU A 297 -8.25 11.90 9.16
C LEU A 297 -9.09 13.16 9.30
N TYR A 298 -10.37 13.11 8.96
CA TYR A 298 -11.25 14.28 8.93
C TYR A 298 -12.38 14.19 9.96
N ASP A 299 -12.32 13.21 10.87
CA ASP A 299 -13.30 12.99 11.95
C ASP A 299 -14.74 12.94 11.39
N LEU A 300 -14.94 12.25 10.26
CA LEU A 300 -16.20 12.21 9.55
C LEU A 300 -17.21 11.32 10.27
N THR A 301 -18.46 11.81 10.36
CA THR A 301 -19.60 11.03 10.85
C THR A 301 -20.42 10.52 9.68
N LYS A 302 -21.01 9.33 9.82
CA LYS A 302 -21.88 8.76 8.81
C LYS A 302 -23.20 9.53 8.76
N SER A 303 -23.47 10.17 7.64
CA SER A 303 -24.75 10.83 7.35
C SER A 303 -25.03 10.79 5.84
N PRO A 304 -26.28 10.82 5.41
CA PRO A 304 -26.63 10.86 3.98
C PRO A 304 -26.01 12.04 3.23
N ASP A 305 -25.78 13.18 3.91
CA ASP A 305 -25.25 14.39 3.28
C ASP A 305 -23.75 14.30 2.97
N ASN A 306 -23.02 13.38 3.61
CA ASN A 306 -21.57 13.25 3.44
C ASN A 306 -21.11 11.90 2.87
N GLN A 307 -22.05 11.05 2.48
CA GLN A 307 -21.79 9.75 1.86
C GLN A 307 -22.48 9.64 0.50
N THR A 308 -21.90 8.84 -0.36
CA THR A 308 -22.49 8.45 -1.65
C THR A 308 -22.54 6.93 -1.72
N ASP A 309 -23.61 6.40 -2.27
CA ASP A 309 -23.78 4.99 -2.52
C ASP A 309 -23.23 4.65 -3.89
N ILE A 310 -22.44 3.59 -3.96
CA ILE A 310 -21.89 3.06 -5.20
C ILE A 310 -22.39 1.63 -5.34
N ILE A 311 -23.10 1.35 -6.41
CA ILE A 311 -23.51 0.00 -6.77
C ILE A 311 -22.35 -0.67 -7.49
N VAL A 312 -21.88 -1.75 -6.94
CA VAL A 312 -20.71 -2.49 -7.45
C VAL A 312 -21.21 -3.79 -8.04
N THR A 313 -20.87 -4.04 -9.30
CA THR A 313 -21.10 -5.34 -9.95
C THR A 313 -20.06 -6.35 -9.46
N ASP A 314 -20.51 -7.54 -9.02
CA ASP A 314 -19.56 -8.61 -8.64
C ASP A 314 -18.87 -9.15 -9.89
N GLN A 315 -17.54 -9.16 -9.88
CA GLN A 315 -16.75 -9.68 -11.01
C GLN A 315 -16.84 -11.20 -11.17
N SER A 316 -17.22 -11.92 -10.10
CA SER A 316 -17.39 -13.36 -10.12
C SER A 316 -18.80 -13.79 -10.55
N ASP A 317 -19.79 -12.94 -10.38
CA ASP A 317 -21.17 -13.12 -10.81
C ASP A 317 -21.76 -11.76 -11.25
N PRO A 318 -21.81 -11.49 -12.58
CA PRO A 318 -22.29 -10.22 -13.10
C PRO A 318 -23.77 -9.91 -12.79
N ASP A 319 -24.55 -10.92 -12.42
CA ASP A 319 -25.96 -10.77 -12.01
C ASP A 319 -26.09 -10.38 -10.53
N GLU A 320 -24.99 -10.47 -9.75
CA GLU A 320 -24.95 -10.02 -8.37
C GLU A 320 -24.32 -8.63 -8.27
N SER A 321 -24.98 -7.76 -7.52
CA SER A 321 -24.47 -6.43 -7.17
C SER A 321 -24.59 -6.18 -5.68
N TYR A 322 -23.70 -5.34 -5.16
CA TYR A 322 -23.74 -4.91 -3.77
C TYR A 322 -23.42 -3.42 -3.67
N THR A 323 -23.88 -2.77 -2.59
CA THR A 323 -23.66 -1.35 -2.38
C THR A 323 -22.51 -1.12 -1.42
N ILE A 324 -21.63 -0.20 -1.77
CA ILE A 324 -20.62 0.36 -0.87
C ILE A 324 -20.91 1.83 -0.59
N TYR A 325 -20.57 2.28 0.61
CA TYR A 325 -20.67 3.68 1.01
C TYR A 325 -19.31 4.35 0.97
N VAL A 326 -19.21 5.45 0.24
CA VAL A 326 -17.97 6.24 0.13
C VAL A 326 -18.26 7.67 0.56
N TYR A 327 -17.40 8.24 1.42
CA TYR A 327 -17.53 9.65 1.79
C TYR A 327 -17.27 10.55 0.58
N VAL A 328 -18.12 11.58 0.43
CA VAL A 328 -17.93 12.63 -0.57
C VAL A 328 -16.52 13.23 -0.46
N LYS A 329 -16.00 13.36 0.77
CA LYS A 329 -14.63 13.81 1.04
C LYS A 329 -13.57 12.90 0.43
N THR A 330 -13.79 11.59 0.35
CA THR A 330 -12.88 10.64 -0.29
C THR A 330 -12.76 10.93 -1.78
N ILE A 331 -13.90 11.11 -2.44
CA ILE A 331 -13.96 11.44 -3.87
C ILE A 331 -13.30 12.79 -4.12
N GLU A 332 -13.61 13.81 -3.30
CA GLU A 332 -13.01 15.14 -3.40
C GLU A 332 -11.48 15.10 -3.33
N ILE A 333 -10.91 14.38 -2.34
CA ILE A 333 -9.45 14.30 -2.15
C ILE A 333 -8.79 13.65 -3.37
N ILE A 334 -9.32 12.52 -3.85
CA ILE A 334 -8.76 11.83 -5.02
C ILE A 334 -8.88 12.70 -6.27
N THR A 335 -10.04 13.36 -6.47
CA THR A 335 -10.29 14.26 -7.59
C THR A 335 -9.31 15.43 -7.58
N VAL A 336 -9.13 16.10 -6.44
CA VAL A 336 -8.17 17.21 -6.28
C VAL A 336 -6.74 16.75 -6.54
N TYR A 337 -6.37 15.56 -6.05
CA TYR A 337 -5.06 14.97 -6.27
C TYR A 337 -4.75 14.84 -7.77
N ILE A 338 -5.64 14.19 -8.53
CA ILE A 338 -5.47 13.98 -9.97
C ILE A 338 -5.54 15.30 -10.74
N ARG A 339 -6.47 16.18 -10.39
CA ARG A 339 -6.62 17.51 -11.00
C ARG A 339 -5.32 18.32 -10.95
N ASN A 340 -4.66 18.36 -9.82
CA ASN A 340 -3.41 19.11 -9.65
C ASN A 340 -2.33 18.58 -10.59
N ILE A 341 -2.25 17.25 -10.77
CA ILE A 341 -1.33 16.64 -11.72
C ILE A 341 -1.67 17.06 -13.15
N LEU A 342 -2.93 16.94 -13.55
CA LEU A 342 -3.37 17.27 -14.90
C LEU A 342 -3.14 18.76 -15.23
N ILE A 343 -3.37 19.67 -14.28
CA ILE A 343 -3.08 21.10 -14.45
C ILE A 343 -1.60 21.32 -14.71
N LYS A 344 -0.72 20.67 -14.01
CA LYS A 344 0.72 20.88 -14.09
C LYS A 344 1.36 20.12 -15.26
N TYR A 345 0.88 18.93 -15.55
CA TYR A 345 1.49 18.01 -16.51
C TYR A 345 0.66 17.85 -17.81
N THR A 346 -0.02 18.93 -18.24
CA THR A 346 -0.58 19.00 -19.58
C THR A 346 0.22 19.98 -20.43
N THR A 347 0.75 19.52 -21.56
CA THR A 347 1.59 20.36 -22.41
C THR A 347 0.78 21.41 -23.14
N THR A 348 1.30 22.65 -23.18
CA THR A 348 0.65 23.75 -23.91
C THR A 348 0.83 23.67 -25.42
N LYS A 349 1.90 23.01 -25.89
CA LYS A 349 2.24 22.94 -27.32
C LYS A 349 1.35 22.00 -28.12
N LYS A 350 0.96 20.86 -27.52
CA LYS A 350 0.19 19.81 -28.20
C LYS A 350 -1.18 19.56 -27.60
N ALA A 351 -1.52 20.22 -26.49
CA ALA A 351 -2.73 19.96 -25.71
C ALA A 351 -2.89 18.46 -25.41
N GLU A 352 -1.84 17.84 -24.87
CA GLU A 352 -1.80 16.43 -24.50
C GLU A 352 -1.22 16.25 -23.10
N PRO A 353 -1.60 15.18 -22.38
CA PRO A 353 -1.05 14.88 -21.06
C PRO A 353 0.42 14.47 -21.17
N ALA A 354 1.29 15.14 -20.40
CA ALA A 354 2.71 14.82 -20.27
C ALA A 354 2.93 13.74 -19.20
N ILE A 355 2.26 12.60 -19.34
CA ILE A 355 2.29 11.53 -18.33
C ILE A 355 3.71 10.99 -18.11
N LYS A 356 4.53 10.91 -19.17
CA LYS A 356 5.92 10.46 -19.03
C LYS A 356 6.74 11.41 -18.15
N ASP A 357 6.54 12.72 -18.31
CA ASP A 357 7.23 13.71 -17.48
C ASP A 357 6.75 13.63 -16.02
N TYR A 358 5.46 13.40 -15.79
CA TYR A 358 4.92 13.15 -14.46
C TYR A 358 5.52 11.89 -13.82
N VAL A 359 5.57 10.79 -14.57
CA VAL A 359 6.16 9.55 -14.06
C VAL A 359 7.62 9.75 -13.68
N ASN A 360 8.42 10.35 -14.57
CA ASN A 360 9.86 10.53 -14.36
C ASN A 360 10.20 11.52 -13.24
N ASN A 361 9.37 12.53 -13.01
CA ASN A 361 9.69 13.61 -12.05
C ASN A 361 8.94 13.48 -10.71
N VAL A 362 7.91 12.62 -10.64
CA VAL A 362 7.06 12.54 -9.44
C VAL A 362 6.72 11.11 -9.05
N PHE A 363 6.14 10.34 -9.97
CA PHE A 363 5.55 9.05 -9.61
C PHE A 363 6.60 8.04 -9.12
N ILE A 364 7.72 7.90 -9.86
CA ILE A 364 8.80 6.97 -9.48
C ILE A 364 9.42 7.30 -8.13
N ASP A 365 9.54 8.58 -7.83
CA ASP A 365 10.03 9.04 -6.54
C ASP A 365 9.04 8.79 -5.40
N ASN A 366 7.74 8.68 -5.70
CA ASN A 366 6.70 8.61 -4.69
C ASN A 366 6.14 7.21 -4.48
N ILE A 367 6.22 6.29 -5.45
CA ILE A 367 5.52 4.99 -5.39
C ILE A 367 5.85 4.18 -4.13
N ASP A 368 7.12 3.95 -3.85
CA ASP A 368 7.53 3.18 -2.68
C ASP A 368 7.54 4.00 -1.39
N LYS A 369 7.75 5.32 -1.48
CA LYS A 369 7.59 6.23 -0.33
C LYS A 369 6.14 6.26 0.14
N TRP A 370 5.19 6.30 -0.79
CA TRP A 370 3.75 6.20 -0.48
C TRP A 370 3.43 4.88 0.21
N GLY A 371 3.84 3.76 -0.39
CA GLY A 371 3.65 2.44 0.19
C GLY A 371 4.27 2.32 1.57
N PHE A 372 5.49 2.82 1.76
CA PHE A 372 6.15 2.83 3.05
C PHE A 372 5.36 3.61 4.11
N LEU A 373 4.84 4.79 3.78
CA LEU A 373 4.00 5.55 4.70
C LEU A 373 2.71 4.81 5.06
N CYS A 374 2.14 4.04 4.13
CA CYS A 374 0.96 3.21 4.39
C CYS A 374 1.20 2.09 5.41
N THR A 375 2.47 1.75 5.73
CA THR A 375 2.79 0.82 6.83
C THR A 375 2.37 1.35 8.20
N TYR A 376 2.15 2.67 8.31
CA TYR A 376 1.72 3.34 9.53
C TYR A 376 0.19 3.40 9.70
N LEU A 377 -0.61 2.94 8.74
CA LEU A 377 -2.08 2.91 8.85
C LEU A 377 -2.62 2.20 10.12
N PRO A 378 -2.03 1.08 10.57
CA PRO A 378 -2.50 0.44 11.80
C PRO A 378 -2.36 1.32 13.06
N PHE A 379 -1.42 2.26 13.08
CA PHE A 379 -1.26 3.20 14.19
C PHE A 379 -2.45 4.16 14.33
N LEU A 380 -3.13 4.52 13.23
CA LEU A 380 -4.35 5.33 13.29
C LEU A 380 -5.47 4.65 14.12
N LYS A 381 -5.44 3.31 14.21
CA LYS A 381 -6.39 2.51 15.01
C LYS A 381 -5.92 2.26 16.43
N MET A 382 -4.65 2.55 16.73
CA MET A 382 -4.03 2.23 18.02
C MET A 382 -4.43 3.22 19.12
N ALA A 383 -4.84 4.44 18.76
CA ALA A 383 -5.24 5.49 19.72
C ALA A 383 -6.38 5.08 20.66
N ALA A 384 -7.16 4.07 20.27
CA ALA A 384 -8.27 3.54 21.08
C ALA A 384 -7.85 2.48 22.12
N LYS A 385 -6.55 2.14 22.23
CA LYS A 385 -6.09 1.11 23.19
C LYS A 385 -5.71 1.74 24.53
N ASP A 386 -6.39 1.33 25.60
CA ASP A 386 -6.21 1.84 26.96
C ASP A 386 -4.84 1.57 27.62
N ASN A 387 -3.97 0.81 26.96
CA ASN A 387 -2.69 0.35 27.51
C ASN A 387 -1.49 1.25 27.23
N LEU A 388 -1.68 2.36 26.52
CA LEU A 388 -0.62 3.32 26.21
C LEU A 388 -0.86 4.64 26.94
N ASP A 389 0.22 5.35 27.26
CA ASP A 389 0.13 6.71 27.79
C ASP A 389 -0.73 7.57 26.84
N LYS A 390 -1.92 7.95 27.32
CA LYS A 390 -2.95 8.60 26.50
C LYS A 390 -2.44 9.88 25.82
N TYR A 391 -1.66 10.68 26.55
CA TYR A 391 -1.17 11.97 26.05
C TYR A 391 -0.13 11.80 24.94
N ASN A 392 0.84 10.87 25.12
CA ASN A 392 1.85 10.60 24.11
C ASN A 392 1.26 9.81 22.93
N ASN A 393 0.28 8.96 23.17
CA ASN A 393 -0.45 8.25 22.11
C ASN A 393 -1.21 9.23 21.21
N GLU A 394 -1.87 10.23 21.78
CA GLU A 394 -2.54 11.28 21.01
C GLU A 394 -1.55 12.09 20.16
N LYS A 395 -0.38 12.42 20.70
CA LYS A 395 0.68 13.12 19.93
C LYS A 395 1.20 12.26 18.78
N VAL A 396 1.48 10.98 19.00
CA VAL A 396 1.89 10.05 17.93
C VAL A 396 0.80 9.96 16.87
N PHE A 397 -0.45 9.82 17.28
CA PHE A 397 -1.60 9.82 16.38
C PHE A 397 -1.66 11.09 15.51
N ASN A 398 -1.52 12.27 16.12
CA ASN A 398 -1.56 13.54 15.41
C ASN A 398 -0.41 13.71 14.40
N ILE A 399 0.79 13.20 14.71
CA ILE A 399 1.92 13.18 13.78
C ILE A 399 1.59 12.31 12.57
N ILE A 400 1.06 11.11 12.80
CA ILE A 400 0.69 10.17 11.72
C ILE A 400 -0.48 10.73 10.90
N LYS A 401 -1.49 11.33 11.56
CA LYS A 401 -2.60 12.03 10.90
C LYS A 401 -2.09 13.11 9.95
N ALA A 402 -1.18 13.96 10.43
CA ALA A 402 -0.57 15.01 9.62
C ALA A 402 0.24 14.45 8.44
N LEU A 403 0.93 13.31 8.64
CA LEU A 403 1.70 12.64 7.60
C LEU A 403 0.80 12.15 6.46
N PHE A 404 -0.36 11.56 6.76
CA PHE A 404 -1.31 11.11 5.74
C PHE A 404 -2.00 12.27 5.02
N ILE A 405 -2.34 13.35 5.73
CA ILE A 405 -2.86 14.57 5.10
C ILE A 405 -1.82 15.12 4.11
N PHE A 406 -0.56 15.23 4.54
CA PHE A 406 0.56 15.63 3.68
C PHE A 406 0.70 14.73 2.45
N LEU A 407 0.63 13.40 2.63
CA LEU A 407 0.70 12.43 1.54
C LEU A 407 -0.42 12.64 0.51
N TYR A 408 -1.66 12.81 0.96
CA TYR A 408 -2.83 12.97 0.10
C TYR A 408 -2.92 14.35 -0.57
N GLU A 409 -2.26 15.36 -0.03
CA GLU A 409 -2.19 16.69 -0.61
C GLU A 409 -0.98 16.90 -1.55
N THR A 410 0.04 16.02 -1.48
CA THR A 410 1.26 16.14 -2.29
C THR A 410 1.15 15.28 -3.55
N SER A 411 0.62 15.86 -4.64
CA SER A 411 0.30 15.13 -5.86
C SER A 411 1.23 15.41 -7.04
N ASP A 412 1.77 16.63 -7.14
CA ASP A 412 2.42 17.16 -8.34
C ASP A 412 3.93 17.39 -8.19
N ARG A 413 4.52 16.87 -7.13
CA ARG A 413 5.96 16.91 -6.86
C ARG A 413 6.45 15.64 -6.17
N ALA A 414 7.75 15.39 -6.29
CA ALA A 414 8.42 14.37 -5.50
C ALA A 414 8.38 14.72 -4.00
N ILE A 415 8.16 13.71 -3.17
CA ILE A 415 8.30 13.77 -1.71
C ILE A 415 9.76 13.45 -1.39
N THR A 416 10.43 14.31 -0.61
CA THR A 416 11.84 14.07 -0.27
C THR A 416 11.98 13.07 0.88
N LYS A 417 13.13 12.42 0.93
CA LYS A 417 13.51 11.54 2.04
C LYS A 417 13.46 12.28 3.37
N GLU A 418 13.93 13.51 3.39
CA GLU A 418 14.03 14.37 4.57
C GLU A 418 12.63 14.75 5.10
N GLU A 419 11.67 15.04 4.24
CA GLU A 419 10.30 15.33 4.64
C GLU A 419 9.69 14.16 5.43
N ILE A 420 9.91 12.93 4.97
CA ILE A 420 9.42 11.71 5.64
C ILE A 420 10.17 11.46 6.94
N THR A 421 11.52 11.45 6.89
CA THR A 421 12.32 11.10 8.07
C THR A 421 12.19 12.11 9.20
N ASN A 422 12.03 13.40 8.90
CA ASN A 422 11.79 14.42 9.90
C ASN A 422 10.46 14.24 10.63
N GLN A 423 9.39 13.93 9.90
CA GLN A 423 8.08 13.68 10.51
C GLN A 423 8.07 12.39 11.34
N LEU A 424 8.68 11.31 10.83
CA LEU A 424 8.77 10.04 11.58
C LEU A 424 9.69 10.16 12.81
N SER A 425 10.78 10.92 12.72
CA SER A 425 11.67 11.18 13.86
C SER A 425 10.98 11.93 15.00
N ALA A 426 9.97 12.76 14.69
CA ALA A 426 9.17 13.42 15.69
C ALA A 426 8.38 12.43 16.58
N ILE A 427 8.01 11.25 16.06
CA ILE A 427 7.41 10.17 16.86
C ILE A 427 8.38 9.72 17.95
N ASN A 428 9.65 9.49 17.60
CA ASN A 428 10.67 9.07 18.56
C ASN A 428 10.95 10.13 19.63
N GLN A 429 10.89 11.42 19.27
CA GLN A 429 11.05 12.53 20.21
C GLN A 429 9.91 12.59 21.24
N VAL A 430 8.66 12.41 20.76
CA VAL A 430 7.48 12.36 21.63
C VAL A 430 7.57 11.19 22.62
N VAL A 431 7.91 10.02 22.10
CA VAL A 431 7.96 8.79 22.90
C VAL A 431 9.17 8.74 23.83
N GLY A 432 10.31 9.27 23.38
CA GLY A 432 11.57 9.24 24.14
C GLY A 432 11.65 10.23 25.32
N GLY A 433 10.66 11.12 25.51
CA GLY A 433 10.65 12.13 26.58
C GLY A 433 11.73 13.20 26.44
N ASN A 434 12.55 13.15 25.40
CA ASN A 434 13.54 14.17 25.11
C ASN A 434 12.88 15.31 24.29
N VAL A 435 12.22 16.22 25.01
CA VAL A 435 11.92 17.53 24.46
C VAL A 435 13.25 18.25 24.35
N ILE A 436 13.98 18.01 23.27
CA ILE A 436 15.04 18.93 22.86
C ILE A 436 14.28 20.23 22.59
N LYS A 437 14.53 21.25 23.42
CA LYS A 437 14.10 22.62 23.15
C LYS A 437 14.66 22.98 21.77
N GLN A 438 13.88 22.75 20.72
CA GLN A 438 14.21 23.24 19.39
C GLN A 438 14.20 24.76 19.51
N ASN A 439 15.37 25.34 19.45
CA ASN A 439 15.52 26.77 19.13
C ASN A 439 14.66 27.02 17.89
N ASN A 440 13.65 27.87 18.06
CA ASN A 440 12.69 28.30 17.07
C ASN A 440 13.40 28.89 15.83
N LYS A 441 13.98 28.12 14.98
CA LYS A 441 14.25 28.49 13.60
C LYS A 441 13.00 28.12 12.79
N LYS A 442 12.29 29.17 12.41
CA LYS A 442 11.14 29.26 11.53
C LYS A 442 11.16 28.19 10.40
N PHE A 443 10.66 26.99 10.70
CA PHE A 443 10.23 26.07 9.68
C PHE A 443 8.78 25.68 10.01
N GLY A 444 7.85 26.00 9.16
CA GLY A 444 6.49 25.50 9.22
C GLY A 444 5.40 26.46 9.74
N LYS A 445 5.69 27.71 10.15
CA LYS A 445 4.60 28.65 10.50
C LYS A 445 3.90 29.30 9.30
N ASN A 446 4.46 29.20 8.11
CA ASN A 446 3.88 29.86 6.93
C ASN A 446 2.97 28.97 6.07
N THR A 447 3.01 27.66 6.24
CA THR A 447 2.15 26.73 5.46
C THR A 447 0.84 26.40 6.17
N TYR A 448 0.80 26.45 7.49
CA TYR A 448 -0.41 26.11 8.26
C TYR A 448 -1.39 27.26 8.51
N LYS A 449 -0.97 28.53 8.33
CA LYS A 449 -1.86 29.70 8.55
C LYS A 449 -2.67 30.14 7.34
N THR A 450 -2.42 29.63 6.16
CA THR A 450 -3.02 30.20 4.95
C THR A 450 -4.27 29.46 4.46
N ARG A 451 -4.73 28.39 5.11
CA ARG A 451 -5.90 27.64 4.62
C ARG A 451 -6.98 27.25 5.63
N ILE A 452 -6.93 27.76 6.87
CA ILE A 452 -8.10 27.72 7.76
C ILE A 452 -8.78 29.10 7.76
N GLN A 453 -9.04 29.63 6.56
CA GLN A 453 -10.10 30.59 6.33
C GLN A 453 -11.15 29.93 5.41
N LEU A 454 -11.74 28.86 5.89
CA LEU A 454 -13.04 28.42 5.39
C LEU A 454 -14.08 29.40 5.91
N SER A 455 -14.52 30.25 5.00
CA SER A 455 -15.81 30.97 4.96
C SER A 455 -16.69 30.84 6.21
N ASN A 456 -16.51 31.73 7.17
CA ASN A 456 -17.61 32.15 8.02
C ASN A 456 -18.65 32.85 7.14
N HIS A 457 -19.64 32.12 6.69
CA HIS A 457 -20.85 32.71 6.10
C HIS A 457 -21.50 33.62 7.14
N LYS A 458 -21.33 34.91 6.95
CA LYS A 458 -22.03 35.95 7.69
C LYS A 458 -23.54 35.75 7.49
N LYS A 459 -24.26 35.49 8.58
CA LYS A 459 -25.73 35.58 8.62
C LYS A 459 -26.15 36.94 8.07
N PRO A 460 -27.22 37.03 7.25
CA PRO A 460 -27.71 38.31 6.74
C PRO A 460 -28.22 39.16 7.89
N ARG A 461 -27.73 40.40 7.98
CA ARG A 461 -28.25 41.44 8.87
C ARG A 461 -29.66 41.78 8.46
N LYS A 462 -30.62 41.56 9.36
CA LYS A 462 -32.01 42.12 9.24
C LYS A 462 -31.93 43.63 9.25
N THR A 463 -32.25 44.29 8.14
CA THR A 463 -32.45 45.70 8.03
C THR A 463 -33.76 46.11 8.76
N ARG A 464 -33.63 46.85 9.83
CA ARG A 464 -34.77 47.55 10.47
C ARG A 464 -35.24 48.70 9.56
N LYS A 465 -36.47 48.60 9.08
CA LYS A 465 -37.16 49.73 8.46
C LYS A 465 -37.41 50.83 9.50
N ALA A 466 -36.82 52.00 9.26
CA ALA A 466 -37.17 53.22 9.98
C ALA A 466 -38.53 53.71 9.47
N ARG A 467 -39.48 53.87 10.38
CA ARG A 467 -40.73 54.63 10.16
C ARG A 467 -40.37 56.12 10.12
N LYS A 468 -40.69 56.79 9.04
CA LYS A 468 -40.84 58.25 9.03
C LYS A 468 -42.29 58.61 9.19
N THR A 469 -42.58 59.36 10.24
CA THR A 469 -43.75 60.19 10.43
C THR A 469 -43.60 61.48 9.66
N LYS A 470 -44.44 61.78 8.82
CA LYS A 470 -45.40 62.85 8.48
C LYS A 470 -45.81 62.75 7.05
#